data_3ff34f96d3f02114e30b52d96f5a33d0
#
_entry.id   3ff34f96d3f02114e30b52d96f5a33d0
#
_cell.length_a   1.000
_cell.length_b   1.000
_cell.length_c   1.000
_cell.angle_alpha   90.00
_cell.angle_beta   90.00
_cell.angle_gamma   90.00
#
_symmetry.space_group_name_H-M   'P 1'
#
loop_
_entity.id
_entity.type
_entity.pdbx_description
1 polymer ?
#
loop_
_entity_poly.entity_id
_entity_poly.type
_entity_poly.pdbx_seq_one_letter_code
_entity_poly.pdbx_strand_id
1 'polypeptide(L)'
;LGTYVCKFRGAGQGVRVLVAEVIVGELARRIGLNTPRLVALELDREIARYEADEEVQDLLNASLGLNLGVDFLPGSFGYDGEQAAGGEDAATVVWLDAFCANVDRSWRNPNLLLWHRDLWVIDHGASLYFHHAWAGGVTDPARFAAQPWDPTDHVLLERAQGLGEVDRRLTALVTPDLLTEVVAQVPDAWLEVAATPGVADSDALRAAYVDFLTARLGTRQWLPKAAG
;
A
#
# COMPACT_ATOMS: atom_id res chain seq x y z
N LEU A 1 3.88 15.40 19.03
CA LEU A 1 2.52 14.98 19.37
C LEU A 1 1.64 15.24 18.15
N GLY A 2 0.81 14.30 17.76
CA GLY A 2 -0.10 14.39 16.62
C GLY A 2 -1.31 13.49 16.84
N THR A 3 -2.28 13.59 15.94
CA THR A 3 -3.43 12.68 15.89
C THR A 3 -3.23 11.72 14.73
N TYR A 4 -3.42 10.43 14.96
CA TYR A 4 -3.19 9.39 13.97
C TYR A 4 -4.36 8.42 13.91
N VAL A 5 -4.66 7.91 12.73
CA VAL A 5 -5.46 6.71 12.56
C VAL A 5 -4.53 5.52 12.79
N CYS A 6 -4.85 4.67 13.77
CA CYS A 6 -4.05 3.49 14.06
C CYS A 6 -4.56 2.28 13.28
N LYS A 7 -3.69 1.67 12.48
CA LYS A 7 -3.94 0.37 11.86
C LYS A 7 -3.26 -0.70 12.71
N PHE A 8 -4.09 -1.52 13.35
CA PHE A 8 -3.65 -2.51 14.32
C PHE A 8 -3.06 -3.76 13.67
N ARG A 9 -1.91 -4.20 14.18
CA ARG A 9 -1.22 -5.41 13.69
C ARG A 9 -2.01 -6.70 13.89
N GLY A 10 -2.89 -6.73 14.89
CA GLY A 10 -3.77 -7.86 15.21
C GLY A 10 -5.10 -7.83 14.47
N ALA A 11 -5.37 -6.82 13.64
CA ALA A 11 -6.62 -6.69 12.89
C ALA A 11 -6.59 -7.49 11.58
N GLY A 12 -7.73 -8.04 11.19
CA GLY A 12 -7.99 -8.58 9.86
C GLY A 12 -6.95 -9.61 9.39
N GLN A 13 -6.22 -9.27 8.33
CA GLN A 13 -5.26 -10.16 7.65
C GLN A 13 -3.84 -10.08 8.23
N GLY A 14 -3.66 -9.47 9.41
CA GLY A 14 -2.39 -9.42 10.11
C GLY A 14 -1.39 -8.39 9.57
N VAL A 15 -0.12 -8.57 9.94
CA VAL A 15 0.95 -7.58 9.68
C VAL A 15 1.28 -7.38 8.20
N ARG A 16 0.96 -8.31 7.32
CA ARG A 16 1.22 -8.15 5.87
C ARG A 16 0.46 -6.97 5.28
N VAL A 17 -0.74 -6.67 5.80
CA VAL A 17 -1.47 -5.46 5.42
C VAL A 17 -0.66 -4.21 5.78
N LEU A 18 -0.01 -4.17 6.95
CA LEU A 18 0.83 -3.05 7.35
C LEU A 18 2.08 -2.94 6.47
N VAL A 19 2.65 -4.07 6.04
CA VAL A 19 3.77 -4.09 5.08
C VAL A 19 3.34 -3.46 3.75
N ALA A 20 2.17 -3.84 3.22
CA ALA A 20 1.64 -3.25 1.99
C ALA A 20 1.40 -1.74 2.14
N GLU A 21 0.80 -1.31 3.26
CA GLU A 21 0.61 0.11 3.58
C GLU A 21 1.90 0.92 3.52
N VAL A 22 2.98 0.41 4.13
CA VAL A 22 4.26 1.12 4.14
C VAL A 22 4.88 1.15 2.75
N ILE A 23 5.01 0.00 2.09
CA ILE A 23 5.67 -0.07 0.78
C ILE A 23 4.93 0.80 -0.24
N VAL A 24 3.61 0.65 -0.33
CA VAL A 24 2.83 1.36 -1.36
C VAL A 24 2.65 2.83 -1.00
N GLY A 25 2.44 3.16 0.28
CA GLY A 25 2.35 4.55 0.74
C GLY A 25 3.67 5.32 0.54
N GLU A 26 4.82 4.72 0.87
CA GLU A 26 6.11 5.34 0.61
C GLU A 26 6.40 5.46 -0.90
N LEU A 27 6.04 4.46 -1.68
CA LEU A 27 6.16 4.55 -3.13
C LEU A 27 5.28 5.65 -3.70
N ALA A 28 4.01 5.76 -3.26
CA ALA A 28 3.09 6.84 -3.64
C ALA A 28 3.73 8.21 -3.41
N ARG A 29 4.30 8.43 -2.24
CA ARG A 29 4.99 9.67 -1.89
C ARG A 29 6.20 9.94 -2.80
N ARG A 30 7.01 8.90 -3.10
CA ARG A 30 8.21 9.04 -3.96
C ARG A 30 7.88 9.33 -5.42
N ILE A 31 6.72 8.91 -5.90
CA ILE A 31 6.26 9.20 -7.27
C ILE A 31 5.45 10.50 -7.38
N GLY A 32 5.31 11.25 -6.27
CA GLY A 32 4.70 12.57 -6.24
C GLY A 32 3.22 12.63 -5.89
N LEU A 33 2.60 11.53 -5.44
CA LEU A 33 1.24 11.55 -4.92
C LEU A 33 1.19 12.07 -3.47
N ASN A 34 0.12 12.77 -3.13
CA ASN A 34 -0.14 13.13 -1.75
C ASN A 34 -0.64 11.88 -1.00
N THR A 35 0.01 11.57 0.10
CA THR A 35 -0.36 10.49 1.02
C THR A 35 -0.02 10.92 2.45
N PRO A 36 -0.83 10.55 3.46
CA PRO A 36 -0.55 10.88 4.83
C PRO A 36 0.80 10.30 5.26
N ARG A 37 1.48 11.01 6.16
CA ARG A 37 2.72 10.52 6.76
C ARG A 37 2.44 9.26 7.58
N LEU A 38 3.29 8.27 7.42
CA LEU A 38 3.27 7.04 8.18
C LEU A 38 4.23 7.13 9.36
N VAL A 39 3.82 6.59 10.51
CA VAL A 39 4.64 6.53 11.72
C VAL A 39 4.47 5.17 12.40
N ALA A 40 5.47 4.75 13.13
CA ALA A 40 5.38 3.60 14.02
C ALA A 40 4.73 4.03 15.34
N LEU A 41 3.71 3.30 15.79
CA LEU A 41 3.00 3.50 17.05
C LEU A 41 3.17 2.28 17.95
N GLU A 42 3.79 2.47 19.10
CA GLU A 42 3.88 1.43 20.11
C GLU A 42 2.59 1.40 20.93
N LEU A 43 1.92 0.25 20.96
CA LEU A 43 0.76 0.02 21.81
C LEU A 43 1.17 -0.68 23.09
N ASP A 44 1.07 0.03 24.20
CA ASP A 44 1.36 -0.51 25.54
C ASP A 44 0.18 -1.32 26.08
N ARG A 45 0.50 -2.37 26.85
CA ARG A 45 -0.47 -3.23 27.53
C ARG A 45 -1.41 -2.44 28.45
N GLU A 46 -0.96 -1.36 29.04
CA GLU A 46 -1.80 -0.55 29.96
C GLU A 46 -3.00 0.08 29.23
N ILE A 47 -2.85 0.44 27.95
CA ILE A 47 -3.94 0.99 27.13
C ILE A 47 -5.02 -0.07 26.91
N ALA A 48 -4.64 -1.31 26.57
CA ALA A 48 -5.58 -2.40 26.35
C ALA A 48 -6.34 -2.81 27.62
N ARG A 49 -5.71 -2.65 28.79
CA ARG A 49 -6.25 -3.12 30.07
C ARG A 49 -7.53 -2.41 30.51
N TYR A 50 -7.73 -1.16 30.13
CA TYR A 50 -8.84 -0.33 30.57
C TYR A 50 -9.98 -0.25 29.56
N GLU A 51 -9.90 -0.99 28.45
CA GLU A 51 -10.99 -1.07 27.48
C GLU A 51 -12.13 -1.91 28.06
N ALA A 52 -13.35 -1.37 28.01
CA ALA A 52 -14.53 -2.01 28.57
C ALA A 52 -15.26 -2.92 27.56
N ASP A 53 -15.10 -2.66 26.26
CA ASP A 53 -15.62 -3.50 25.20
C ASP A 53 -14.69 -4.71 24.99
N GLU A 54 -15.24 -5.93 25.13
CA GLU A 54 -14.48 -7.17 25.09
C GLU A 54 -13.85 -7.42 23.71
N GLU A 55 -14.56 -7.10 22.61
CA GLU A 55 -14.04 -7.28 21.24
C GLU A 55 -12.90 -6.29 20.96
N VAL A 56 -13.04 -5.05 21.42
CA VAL A 56 -11.99 -4.02 21.31
C VAL A 56 -10.80 -4.39 22.18
N GLN A 57 -11.03 -4.89 23.41
CA GLN A 57 -9.97 -5.34 24.29
C GLN A 57 -9.17 -6.50 23.69
N ASP A 58 -9.84 -7.46 23.08
CA ASP A 58 -9.20 -8.59 22.39
C ASP A 58 -8.35 -8.10 21.21
N LEU A 59 -8.86 -7.18 20.39
CA LEU A 59 -8.10 -6.55 19.31
C LEU A 59 -6.86 -5.82 19.83
N LEU A 60 -6.99 -5.04 20.89
CA LEU A 60 -5.87 -4.31 21.50
C LEU A 60 -4.83 -5.28 22.06
N ASN A 61 -5.26 -6.35 22.74
CA ASN A 61 -4.36 -7.40 23.24
C ASN A 61 -3.61 -8.13 22.12
N ALA A 62 -4.27 -8.42 21.01
CA ALA A 62 -3.66 -9.01 19.82
C ALA A 62 -2.70 -8.02 19.10
N SER A 63 -2.82 -6.73 19.40
CA SER A 63 -2.08 -5.65 18.73
C SER A 63 -0.98 -5.03 19.59
N LEU A 64 -0.62 -5.65 20.72
CA LEU A 64 0.47 -5.15 21.56
C LEU A 64 1.79 -5.04 20.79
N GLY A 65 2.56 -3.97 21.04
CA GLY A 65 3.79 -3.65 20.35
C GLY A 65 3.57 -2.70 19.17
N LEU A 66 4.33 -2.89 18.12
CA LEU A 66 4.43 -1.93 17.02
C LEU A 66 3.25 -2.01 16.06
N ASN A 67 2.52 -0.91 15.88
CA ASN A 67 1.40 -0.72 14.97
C ASN A 67 1.69 0.43 13.99
N LEU A 68 0.86 0.58 12.95
CA LEU A 68 1.00 1.66 11.97
C LEU A 68 0.10 2.83 12.32
N GLY A 69 0.69 4.01 12.48
CA GLY A 69 -0.03 5.28 12.55
C GLY A 69 -0.03 5.97 11.19
N VAL A 70 -1.20 6.36 10.75
CA VAL A 70 -1.42 7.17 9.55
C VAL A 70 -1.82 8.57 10.00
N ASP A 71 -1.10 9.60 9.59
CA ASP A 71 -1.35 10.98 10.03
C ASP A 71 -2.79 11.39 9.71
N PHE A 72 -3.50 11.91 10.72
CA PHE A 72 -4.89 12.32 10.56
C PHE A 72 -4.93 13.67 9.82
N LEU A 73 -5.75 13.77 8.78
CA LEU A 73 -5.92 14.97 7.96
C LEU A 73 -7.19 15.73 8.40
N PRO A 74 -7.08 16.73 9.29
CA PRO A 74 -8.25 17.42 9.83
C PRO A 74 -9.00 18.19 8.73
N GLY A 75 -10.31 17.96 8.64
CA GLY A 75 -11.15 18.62 7.63
C GLY A 75 -11.05 18.02 6.23
N SER A 76 -10.38 16.88 6.08
CA SER A 76 -10.49 16.10 4.84
C SER A 76 -11.87 15.45 4.74
N PHE A 77 -12.29 15.14 3.53
CA PHE A 77 -13.53 14.41 3.25
C PHE A 77 -13.30 13.38 2.15
N GLY A 78 -14.15 12.35 2.11
CA GLY A 78 -14.05 11.28 1.14
C GLY A 78 -14.27 11.77 -0.28
N TYR A 79 -13.55 11.19 -1.24
CA TYR A 79 -13.74 11.47 -2.65
C TYR A 79 -15.09 10.89 -3.12
N ASP A 80 -15.95 11.74 -3.67
CA ASP A 80 -17.30 11.41 -4.15
C ASP A 80 -17.44 11.44 -5.69
N GLY A 81 -16.36 11.76 -6.40
CA GLY A 81 -16.34 11.86 -7.86
C GLY A 81 -16.77 13.21 -8.43
N GLU A 82 -17.32 14.12 -7.63
CA GLU A 82 -17.78 15.43 -8.12
C GLU A 82 -16.61 16.38 -8.36
N GLN A 83 -15.55 16.23 -7.59
CA GLN A 83 -14.38 17.10 -7.74
C GLN A 83 -13.37 16.49 -8.70
N ALA A 84 -12.83 17.32 -9.56
CA ALA A 84 -11.89 16.87 -10.56
C ALA A 84 -10.56 16.47 -9.92
N ALA A 85 -10.27 15.19 -9.84
CA ALA A 85 -8.89 14.74 -9.86
C ALA A 85 -8.28 15.19 -11.19
N GLY A 86 -7.11 15.85 -11.16
CA GLY A 86 -6.38 16.16 -12.40
C GLY A 86 -6.14 14.88 -13.20
N GLY A 87 -6.22 14.95 -14.53
CA GLY A 87 -6.07 13.77 -15.37
C GLY A 87 -4.75 13.03 -15.17
N GLU A 88 -3.66 13.77 -14.92
CA GLU A 88 -2.33 13.20 -14.63
C GLU A 88 -2.26 12.56 -13.24
N ASP A 89 -2.85 13.19 -12.22
CA ASP A 89 -2.92 12.61 -10.87
C ASP A 89 -3.72 11.30 -10.89
N ALA A 90 -4.88 11.31 -11.57
CA ALA A 90 -5.69 10.12 -11.74
C ALA A 90 -4.91 8.99 -12.45
N ALA A 91 -4.18 9.32 -13.51
CA ALA A 91 -3.34 8.37 -14.23
C ALA A 91 -2.18 7.85 -13.37
N THR A 92 -1.60 8.69 -12.51
CA THR A 92 -0.54 8.32 -11.58
C THR A 92 -1.06 7.34 -10.52
N VAL A 93 -2.27 7.56 -9.98
CA VAL A 93 -2.91 6.63 -9.04
C VAL A 93 -3.24 5.30 -9.73
N VAL A 94 -3.82 5.32 -10.94
CA VAL A 94 -4.11 4.09 -11.72
C VAL A 94 -2.83 3.31 -12.00
N TRP A 95 -1.75 3.98 -12.36
CA TRP A 95 -0.45 3.37 -12.56
C TRP A 95 0.07 2.68 -11.28
N LEU A 96 0.02 3.39 -10.14
CA LEU A 96 0.45 2.87 -8.84
C LEU A 96 -0.33 1.61 -8.45
N ASP A 97 -1.67 1.69 -8.53
CA ASP A 97 -2.54 0.59 -8.14
C ASP A 97 -2.35 -0.63 -9.07
N ALA A 98 -2.19 -0.41 -10.36
CA ALA A 98 -1.86 -1.48 -11.31
C ALA A 98 -0.49 -2.10 -11.03
N PHE A 99 0.52 -1.28 -10.73
CA PHE A 99 1.87 -1.73 -10.42
C PHE A 99 1.92 -2.55 -9.13
N CYS A 100 1.24 -2.10 -8.08
CA CYS A 100 1.17 -2.79 -6.80
C CYS A 100 0.07 -3.84 -6.71
N ALA A 101 -0.72 -4.02 -7.77
CA ALA A 101 -1.88 -4.91 -7.84
C ALA A 101 -2.91 -4.61 -6.72
N ASN A 102 -3.18 -3.35 -6.45
CA ASN A 102 -4.26 -2.93 -5.55
C ASN A 102 -5.63 -3.27 -6.17
N VAL A 103 -6.52 -3.88 -5.39
CA VAL A 103 -7.84 -4.30 -5.88
C VAL A 103 -8.99 -3.61 -5.16
N ASP A 104 -8.71 -2.72 -4.23
CA ASP A 104 -9.73 -2.12 -3.36
C ASP A 104 -9.96 -0.62 -3.57
N ARG A 105 -9.56 -0.07 -4.74
CA ARG A 105 -9.83 1.34 -5.05
C ARG A 105 -10.98 1.45 -6.04
N SER A 106 -12.19 1.25 -5.53
CA SER A 106 -13.42 1.22 -6.32
C SER A 106 -14.39 2.34 -5.93
N TRP A 107 -15.49 2.51 -6.66
CA TRP A 107 -16.57 3.44 -6.28
C TRP A 107 -17.21 3.12 -4.94
N ARG A 108 -17.17 1.89 -4.48
CA ARG A 108 -17.70 1.48 -3.17
C ARG A 108 -16.73 1.81 -2.04
N ASN A 109 -15.44 1.79 -2.34
CA ASN A 109 -14.36 2.09 -1.42
C ASN A 109 -13.27 2.88 -2.15
N PRO A 110 -13.44 4.18 -2.32
CA PRO A 110 -12.50 4.98 -3.11
C PRO A 110 -11.08 5.00 -2.55
N ASN A 111 -10.92 4.89 -1.22
CA ASN A 111 -9.63 5.01 -0.55
C ASN A 111 -8.86 6.27 -0.97
N LEU A 112 -9.63 7.36 -1.15
CA LEU A 112 -9.19 8.68 -1.57
C LEU A 112 -9.83 9.74 -0.69
N LEU A 113 -9.05 10.73 -0.31
CA LEU A 113 -9.51 11.91 0.42
C LEU A 113 -9.26 13.17 -0.42
N LEU A 114 -10.07 14.18 -0.16
CA LEU A 114 -9.83 15.55 -0.60
C LEU A 114 -9.44 16.37 0.61
N TRP A 115 -8.24 16.97 0.56
CA TRP A 115 -7.72 17.83 1.61
C TRP A 115 -7.06 19.05 0.99
N HIS A 116 -7.47 20.25 1.40
CA HIS A 116 -7.04 21.52 0.80
C HIS A 116 -7.19 21.60 -0.73
N ARG A 117 -8.18 20.92 -1.30
CA ARG A 117 -8.48 20.75 -2.73
C ARG A 117 -7.58 19.77 -3.48
N ASP A 118 -6.61 19.17 -2.81
CA ASP A 118 -5.74 18.16 -3.38
C ASP A 118 -6.29 16.76 -3.13
N LEU A 119 -6.03 15.88 -4.10
CA LEU A 119 -6.32 14.45 -3.97
C LEU A 119 -5.25 13.78 -3.11
N TRP A 120 -5.69 13.01 -2.12
CA TRP A 120 -4.85 12.24 -1.22
C TRP A 120 -5.17 10.76 -1.33
N VAL A 121 -4.16 9.93 -1.54
CA VAL A 121 -4.33 8.47 -1.58
C VAL A 121 -4.09 7.88 -0.20
N ILE A 122 -4.99 6.98 0.20
CA ILE A 122 -4.95 6.29 1.50
C ILE A 122 -5.27 4.82 1.31
N ASP A 123 -5.06 4.03 2.35
CA ASP A 123 -5.47 2.63 2.45
C ASP A 123 -4.95 1.74 1.32
N HIS A 124 -3.67 1.38 1.43
CA HIS A 124 -2.97 0.55 0.46
C HIS A 124 -2.89 -0.93 0.85
N GLY A 125 -3.53 -1.31 1.96
CA GLY A 125 -3.42 -2.65 2.54
C GLY A 125 -3.88 -3.79 1.63
N ALA A 126 -4.76 -3.49 0.65
CA ALA A 126 -5.24 -4.45 -0.34
C ALA A 126 -4.32 -4.57 -1.58
N SER A 127 -3.03 -4.30 -1.41
CA SER A 127 -1.99 -4.40 -2.44
C SER A 127 -1.05 -5.57 -2.16
N LEU A 128 -0.16 -5.88 -3.12
CA LEU A 128 0.93 -6.84 -2.94
C LEU A 128 0.46 -8.26 -2.57
N TYR A 129 -0.61 -8.74 -3.18
CA TYR A 129 -1.23 -10.05 -2.85
C TYR A 129 -0.28 -11.23 -2.88
N PHE A 130 0.80 -11.17 -3.64
CA PHE A 130 1.76 -12.26 -3.75
C PHE A 130 2.30 -12.69 -2.38
N HIS A 131 2.43 -11.78 -1.41
CA HIS A 131 2.99 -12.09 -0.10
C HIS A 131 2.08 -13.01 0.75
N HIS A 132 0.79 -13.07 0.46
CA HIS A 132 -0.12 -14.00 1.15
C HIS A 132 0.14 -15.46 0.75
N ALA A 133 0.73 -15.70 -0.42
CA ALA A 133 1.12 -17.03 -0.88
C ALA A 133 2.44 -17.53 -0.26
N TRP A 134 3.16 -16.70 0.50
CA TRP A 134 4.50 -17.02 1.02
C TRP A 134 4.52 -17.93 2.25
N ALA A 135 3.35 -18.37 2.74
CA ALA A 135 3.29 -19.38 3.80
C ALA A 135 3.97 -20.72 3.41
N GLY A 136 4.14 -20.99 2.12
CA GLY A 136 4.91 -22.12 1.57
C GLY A 136 6.33 -21.77 1.12
N GLY A 137 6.80 -20.56 1.42
CA GLY A 137 8.06 -19.99 0.92
C GLY A 137 7.83 -18.92 -0.15
N VAL A 138 8.86 -18.14 -0.43
CA VAL A 138 8.81 -17.11 -1.47
C VAL A 138 8.59 -17.75 -2.84
N THR A 139 7.55 -17.30 -3.54
CA THR A 139 7.19 -17.81 -4.88
C THR A 139 8.02 -17.14 -5.98
N ASP A 140 7.85 -17.59 -7.22
CA ASP A 140 8.57 -17.02 -8.39
C ASP A 140 8.03 -15.59 -8.70
N PRO A 141 8.89 -14.54 -8.68
CA PRO A 141 8.52 -13.18 -9.07
C PRO A 141 7.92 -13.06 -10.46
N ALA A 142 8.30 -13.91 -11.40
CA ALA A 142 7.81 -13.88 -12.78
C ALA A 142 6.29 -14.09 -12.86
N ARG A 143 5.71 -14.85 -11.93
CA ARG A 143 4.25 -15.07 -11.87
C ARG A 143 3.51 -13.78 -11.56
N PHE A 144 4.00 -12.99 -10.60
CA PHE A 144 3.43 -11.70 -10.27
C PHE A 144 3.67 -10.69 -11.40
N ALA A 145 4.87 -10.66 -11.96
CA ALA A 145 5.21 -9.79 -13.08
C ALA A 145 4.29 -9.97 -14.30
N ALA A 146 3.93 -11.21 -14.62
CA ALA A 146 3.05 -11.55 -15.72
C ALA A 146 1.55 -11.39 -15.41
N GLN A 147 1.16 -11.19 -14.15
CA GLN A 147 -0.23 -11.10 -13.76
C GLN A 147 -0.88 -9.82 -14.29
N PRO A 148 -1.95 -9.91 -15.11
CA PRO A 148 -2.72 -8.75 -15.50
C PRO A 148 -3.41 -8.15 -14.27
N TRP A 149 -3.66 -6.85 -14.33
CA TRP A 149 -4.48 -6.16 -13.34
C TRP A 149 -5.80 -5.74 -14.00
N ASP A 150 -6.91 -5.94 -13.30
CA ASP A 150 -8.25 -5.58 -13.79
C ASP A 150 -8.61 -4.17 -13.32
N PRO A 151 -8.69 -3.18 -14.22
CA PRO A 151 -9.03 -1.81 -13.88
C PRO A 151 -10.54 -1.52 -13.84
N THR A 152 -11.41 -2.49 -14.16
CA THR A 152 -12.84 -2.27 -14.51
C THR A 152 -13.60 -1.47 -13.46
N ASP A 153 -13.36 -1.74 -12.17
CA ASP A 153 -14.08 -1.08 -11.08
C ASP A 153 -13.28 0.11 -10.49
N HIS A 154 -12.13 0.44 -11.05
CA HIS A 154 -11.26 1.47 -10.47
C HIS A 154 -11.85 2.87 -10.59
N VAL A 155 -12.02 3.56 -9.45
CA VAL A 155 -12.75 4.84 -9.31
C VAL A 155 -12.20 5.98 -10.16
N LEU A 156 -10.91 5.97 -10.51
CA LEU A 156 -10.29 7.02 -11.31
C LEU A 156 -10.00 6.61 -12.76
N LEU A 157 -10.39 5.41 -13.20
CA LEU A 157 -10.02 4.91 -14.53
C LEU A 157 -10.47 5.87 -15.66
N GLU A 158 -11.73 6.29 -15.63
CA GLU A 158 -12.30 7.18 -16.65
C GLU A 158 -11.66 8.58 -16.66
N ARG A 159 -11.00 8.96 -15.57
CA ARG A 159 -10.32 10.26 -15.43
C ARG A 159 -8.82 10.18 -15.74
N ALA A 160 -8.26 8.99 -15.85
CA ALA A 160 -6.84 8.76 -16.07
C ALA A 160 -6.44 9.17 -17.49
N GLN A 161 -5.89 10.37 -17.64
CA GLN A 161 -5.41 10.89 -18.91
C GLN A 161 -3.89 10.79 -19.00
N GLY A 162 -3.38 10.48 -20.18
CA GLY A 162 -1.93 10.45 -20.40
C GLY A 162 -1.21 9.27 -19.73
N LEU A 163 -1.90 8.15 -19.45
CA LEU A 163 -1.32 6.99 -18.75
C LEU A 163 -0.02 6.50 -19.37
N GLY A 164 0.11 6.53 -20.70
CA GLY A 164 1.34 6.13 -21.38
C GLY A 164 2.52 7.10 -21.13
N GLU A 165 2.25 8.38 -20.88
CA GLU A 165 3.28 9.35 -20.52
C GLU A 165 3.68 9.20 -19.05
N VAL A 166 2.69 9.00 -18.18
CA VAL A 166 2.91 8.67 -16.78
C VAL A 166 3.74 7.39 -16.64
N ASP A 167 3.43 6.33 -17.40
CA ASP A 167 4.22 5.09 -17.40
C ASP A 167 5.67 5.32 -17.79
N ARG A 168 5.94 6.08 -18.87
CA ARG A 168 7.32 6.40 -19.27
C ARG A 168 8.08 7.15 -18.19
N ARG A 169 7.46 8.13 -17.56
CA ARG A 169 8.04 8.94 -16.47
C ARG A 169 8.30 8.08 -15.23
N LEU A 170 7.31 7.33 -14.78
CA LEU A 170 7.40 6.56 -13.55
C LEU A 170 8.33 5.35 -13.70
N THR A 171 8.39 4.71 -14.86
CA THR A 171 9.35 3.63 -15.11
C THR A 171 10.80 4.12 -15.08
N ALA A 172 11.06 5.36 -15.47
CA ALA A 172 12.40 5.94 -15.34
C ALA A 172 12.74 6.34 -13.89
N LEU A 173 11.72 6.67 -13.10
CA LEU A 173 11.88 7.10 -11.71
C LEU A 173 11.98 5.93 -10.74
N VAL A 174 11.12 4.91 -10.90
CA VAL A 174 11.04 3.75 -10.01
C VAL A 174 12.12 2.76 -10.41
N THR A 175 13.26 2.85 -9.75
CA THR A 175 14.43 1.97 -9.95
C THR A 175 14.49 0.90 -8.86
N PRO A 176 15.28 -0.19 -9.03
CA PRO A 176 15.55 -1.15 -7.96
C PRO A 176 16.12 -0.50 -6.70
N ASP A 177 16.94 0.54 -6.84
CA ASP A 177 17.50 1.28 -5.69
C ASP A 177 16.39 2.03 -4.94
N LEU A 178 15.49 2.72 -5.65
CA LEU A 178 14.33 3.37 -5.03
C LEU A 178 13.43 2.33 -4.32
N LEU A 179 13.18 1.19 -4.95
CA LEU A 179 12.39 0.12 -4.34
C LEU A 179 13.06 -0.42 -3.07
N THR A 180 14.40 -0.55 -3.07
CA THR A 180 15.16 -0.95 -1.88
C THR A 180 14.99 0.07 -0.75
N GLU A 181 15.10 1.38 -1.04
CA GLU A 181 14.88 2.44 -0.05
C GLU A 181 13.44 2.42 0.52
N VAL A 182 12.45 2.20 -0.34
CA VAL A 182 11.03 2.14 0.05
C VAL A 182 10.78 0.92 0.95
N VAL A 183 11.24 -0.25 0.55
CA VAL A 183 11.05 -1.50 1.31
C VAL A 183 11.81 -1.47 2.64
N ALA A 184 12.94 -0.77 2.71
CA ALA A 184 13.71 -0.59 3.96
C ALA A 184 12.93 0.18 5.04
N GLN A 185 11.85 0.89 4.70
CA GLN A 185 10.98 1.57 5.68
C GLN A 185 10.10 0.59 6.48
N VAL A 186 9.96 -0.65 6.04
CA VAL A 186 9.18 -1.66 6.76
C VAL A 186 9.91 -2.11 8.01
N PRO A 187 9.31 -1.96 9.23
CA PRO A 187 9.93 -2.45 10.46
C PRO A 187 10.11 -3.98 10.47
N ASP A 188 11.19 -4.45 11.05
CA ASP A 188 11.46 -5.90 11.21
C ASP A 188 10.34 -6.63 11.93
N ALA A 189 9.69 -5.97 12.90
CA ALA A 189 8.58 -6.53 13.68
C ALA A 189 7.35 -6.91 12.84
N TRP A 190 7.25 -6.45 11.57
CA TRP A 190 6.17 -6.80 10.66
C TRP A 190 6.60 -7.79 9.57
N LEU A 191 7.88 -8.10 9.50
CA LEU A 191 8.42 -9.07 8.56
C LEU A 191 8.35 -10.47 9.18
N GLU A 192 7.39 -11.27 8.71
CA GLU A 192 7.14 -12.62 9.23
C GLU A 192 8.15 -13.65 8.70
N VAL A 193 9.44 -13.46 9.02
CA VAL A 193 10.52 -14.36 8.58
C VAL A 193 10.24 -15.79 9.00
N ALA A 194 9.85 -16.01 10.26
CA ALA A 194 9.55 -17.35 10.77
C ALA A 194 8.36 -18.03 10.09
N ALA A 195 7.44 -17.25 9.51
CA ALA A 195 6.27 -17.75 8.77
C ALA A 195 6.52 -17.85 7.26
N THR A 196 7.76 -17.56 6.80
CA THR A 196 8.14 -17.61 5.37
C THR A 196 9.29 -18.60 5.19
N PRO A 197 9.02 -19.87 4.94
CA PRO A 197 10.05 -20.90 4.79
C PRO A 197 11.08 -20.56 3.72
N GLY A 198 12.36 -20.84 4.00
CA GLY A 198 13.47 -20.59 3.08
C GLY A 198 14.02 -19.18 3.10
N VAL A 199 13.46 -18.26 3.89
CA VAL A 199 13.99 -16.92 4.12
C VAL A 199 14.83 -16.92 5.38
N ALA A 200 16.07 -16.41 5.29
CA ALA A 200 17.03 -16.47 6.38
C ALA A 200 16.78 -15.40 7.46
N ASP A 201 16.41 -14.20 7.04
CA ASP A 201 16.28 -13.01 7.91
C ASP A 201 15.39 -11.94 7.26
N SER A 202 15.24 -10.81 7.96
CA SER A 202 14.44 -9.67 7.50
C SER A 202 14.98 -9.05 6.20
N ASP A 203 16.30 -9.04 6.01
CA ASP A 203 16.89 -8.44 4.81
C ASP A 203 16.64 -9.32 3.58
N ALA A 204 16.71 -10.65 3.73
CA ALA A 204 16.34 -11.58 2.68
C ALA A 204 14.85 -11.45 2.31
N LEU A 205 13.96 -11.20 3.30
CA LEU A 205 12.55 -10.97 3.03
C LEU A 205 12.31 -9.64 2.33
N ARG A 206 13.03 -8.57 2.71
CA ARG A 206 12.99 -7.28 1.99
C ARG A 206 13.46 -7.44 0.55
N ALA A 207 14.56 -8.16 0.34
CA ALA A 207 15.05 -8.44 -1.01
C ALA A 207 13.99 -9.13 -1.88
N ALA A 208 13.24 -10.08 -1.32
CA ALA A 208 12.13 -10.72 -2.03
C ALA A 208 11.04 -9.73 -2.49
N TYR A 209 10.66 -8.75 -1.66
CA TYR A 209 9.73 -7.68 -2.08
C TYR A 209 10.31 -6.84 -3.23
N VAL A 210 11.59 -6.48 -3.14
CA VAL A 210 12.28 -5.72 -4.19
C VAL A 210 12.33 -6.52 -5.49
N ASP A 211 12.64 -7.82 -5.44
CA ASP A 211 12.68 -8.70 -6.61
C ASP A 211 11.33 -8.80 -7.29
N PHE A 212 10.23 -8.94 -6.53
CA PHE A 212 8.88 -9.00 -7.08
C PHE A 212 8.48 -7.70 -7.79
N LEU A 213 8.72 -6.56 -7.17
CA LEU A 213 8.41 -5.26 -7.75
C LEU A 213 9.32 -4.96 -8.95
N THR A 214 10.60 -5.30 -8.89
CA THR A 214 11.53 -5.15 -10.01
C THR A 214 11.14 -6.01 -11.19
N ALA A 215 10.76 -7.28 -10.97
CA ALA A 215 10.27 -8.15 -12.02
C ALA A 215 9.02 -7.57 -12.69
N ARG A 216 8.10 -6.97 -11.92
CA ARG A 216 6.88 -6.35 -12.44
C ARG A 216 7.19 -5.11 -13.29
N LEU A 217 8.18 -4.29 -12.90
CA LEU A 217 8.68 -3.18 -13.73
C LEU A 217 9.22 -3.64 -15.09
N GLY A 218 9.77 -4.84 -15.16
CA GLY A 218 10.31 -5.43 -16.40
C GLY A 218 9.24 -5.79 -17.44
N THR A 219 7.96 -5.78 -17.08
CA THR A 219 6.83 -6.10 -17.97
C THR A 219 5.84 -4.94 -18.04
N ARG A 220 4.84 -5.04 -18.95
CA ARG A 220 3.74 -4.07 -19.05
C ARG A 220 2.38 -4.76 -19.16
N GLN A 221 2.31 -6.06 -18.84
CA GLN A 221 1.08 -6.84 -18.94
C GLN A 221 0.03 -6.39 -17.91
N TRP A 222 0.48 -5.77 -16.83
CA TRP A 222 -0.34 -5.24 -15.75
C TRP A 222 -0.87 -3.82 -16.03
N LEU A 223 -0.26 -3.07 -16.95
CA LEU A 223 -0.68 -1.70 -17.25
C LEU A 223 -1.99 -1.74 -18.04
N PRO A 224 -3.04 -1.01 -17.61
CA PRO A 224 -4.27 -0.90 -18.37
C PRO A 224 -4.00 -0.34 -19.76
N LYS A 225 -4.65 -0.92 -20.76
CA LYS A 225 -4.63 -0.30 -22.09
C LYS A 225 -5.39 1.02 -21.99
N ALA A 226 -4.79 2.10 -22.48
CA ALA A 226 -5.47 3.38 -22.56
C ALA A 226 -6.82 3.18 -23.25
N ALA A 227 -7.90 3.66 -22.64
CA ALA A 227 -9.15 3.81 -23.34
C ALA A 227 -8.90 4.78 -24.50
N GLY A 228 -9.02 4.32 -25.73
CA GLY A 228 -8.78 5.05 -26.96
C GLY A 228 -9.75 6.20 -27.16
#